data_2765dc94af2a2c70e5d2b01b389c21d2
#
_entry.id   2765dc94af2a2c70e5d2b01b389c21d2
#
_cell.length_a   1.000
_cell.length_b   1.000
_cell.length_c   1.000
_cell.angle_alpha   90.00
_cell.angle_beta   90.00
_cell.angle_gamma   90.00
#
_symmetry.space_group_name_H-M   'P 1'
#
loop_
_entity.id
_entity.type
_entity.pdbx_description
1 polymer ?
#
loop_
_entity_poly.entity_id
_entity_poly.type
_entity_poly.pdbx_seq_one_letter_code
_entity_poly.pdbx_strand_id
1 'polypeptide(L)'
;MPKRALIPGRFQPPHWGHFRLIRWTLERFDEVIVAVGSAQKSHTFTNPFTAGERIEMIRLGAREAGIDLSRLIIVPVPDIETNYVWPRWVELLTPRFDCVVSGNPLVVQLFREYGYCVIEPPMFDRSVYTATRVRRLMLEGRGWEELLPRSVADYVKRIGGVERLRRVTGEA
;
A
#
# COMPACT_ATOMS: atom_id res chain seq x y z
N MET A 1 17.24 -19.64 3.84
CA MET A 1 16.33 -18.57 4.25
C MET A 1 15.60 -18.00 3.04
N PRO A 2 14.31 -17.65 3.15
CA PRO A 2 13.59 -17.11 2.03
C PRO A 2 14.13 -15.75 1.60
N LYS A 3 14.14 -15.50 0.29
CA LYS A 3 14.43 -14.17 -0.25
C LYS A 3 13.20 -13.31 -0.12
N ARG A 4 13.34 -12.16 0.52
CA ARG A 4 12.23 -11.24 0.79
C ARG A 4 12.45 -9.88 0.15
N ALA A 5 11.37 -9.35 -0.41
CA ALA A 5 11.31 -7.96 -0.84
C ALA A 5 10.41 -7.17 0.10
N LEU A 6 10.77 -5.91 0.33
CA LEU A 6 9.94 -4.95 1.05
C LEU A 6 9.23 -4.07 0.04
N ILE A 7 7.91 -3.98 0.13
CA ILE A 7 7.11 -3.03 -0.64
C ILE A 7 6.47 -2.04 0.34
N PRO A 8 7.01 -0.82 0.45
CA PRO A 8 6.37 0.21 1.26
C PRO A 8 5.30 0.94 0.46
N GLY A 9 4.25 1.36 1.13
CA GLY A 9 3.18 2.15 0.54
C GLY A 9 2.16 2.55 1.59
N ARG A 10 1.28 3.50 1.26
CA ARG A 10 0.22 3.90 2.18
C ARG A 10 -1.05 3.09 1.98
N PHE A 11 -1.33 2.63 0.77
CA PHE A 11 -2.51 1.80 0.46
C PHE A 11 -3.82 2.47 0.91
N GLN A 12 -4.07 3.68 0.42
CA GLN A 12 -5.19 4.54 0.85
C GLN A 12 -6.21 4.82 -0.28
N PRO A 13 -6.92 3.86 -0.81
CA PRO A 13 -6.93 2.43 -0.51
C PRO A 13 -5.95 1.65 -1.41
N PRO A 14 -5.71 0.36 -1.12
CA PRO A 14 -5.02 -0.51 -2.06
C PRO A 14 -5.89 -0.69 -3.32
N HIS A 15 -5.25 -0.65 -4.49
CA HIS A 15 -5.91 -0.75 -5.79
C HIS A 15 -5.21 -1.79 -6.68
N TRP A 16 -5.75 -2.07 -7.86
CA TRP A 16 -5.19 -3.09 -8.74
C TRP A 16 -3.70 -2.89 -9.05
N GLY A 17 -3.24 -1.64 -9.13
CA GLY A 17 -1.82 -1.36 -9.32
C GLY A 17 -0.95 -1.95 -8.21
N HIS A 18 -1.40 -1.87 -6.96
CA HIS A 18 -0.70 -2.46 -5.82
C HIS A 18 -0.64 -3.98 -5.91
N PHE A 19 -1.75 -4.64 -6.26
CA PHE A 19 -1.79 -6.10 -6.34
C PHE A 19 -0.98 -6.64 -7.52
N ARG A 20 -0.94 -5.91 -8.63
CA ARG A 20 -0.05 -6.23 -9.75
C ARG A 20 1.41 -6.13 -9.35
N LEU A 21 1.76 -5.11 -8.58
CA LEU A 21 3.11 -4.93 -8.05
C LEU A 21 3.51 -6.09 -7.13
N ILE A 22 2.62 -6.47 -6.22
CA ILE A 22 2.86 -7.60 -5.30
C ILE A 22 3.07 -8.89 -6.10
N ARG A 23 2.23 -9.18 -7.10
CA ARG A 23 2.38 -10.38 -7.94
C ARG A 23 3.69 -10.37 -8.70
N TRP A 24 4.03 -9.26 -9.32
CA TRP A 24 5.29 -9.08 -10.05
C TRP A 24 6.49 -9.35 -9.14
N THR A 25 6.42 -8.87 -7.92
CA THR A 25 7.49 -9.05 -6.93
C THR A 25 7.59 -10.51 -6.48
N LEU A 26 6.45 -11.17 -6.24
CA LEU A 26 6.44 -12.59 -5.84
C LEU A 26 6.93 -13.56 -6.93
N GLU A 27 6.98 -13.12 -8.17
CA GLU A 27 7.63 -13.90 -9.24
C GLU A 27 9.16 -13.91 -9.10
N ARG A 28 9.72 -12.99 -8.32
CA ARG A 28 11.16 -12.77 -8.18
C ARG A 28 11.68 -13.05 -6.78
N PHE A 29 10.81 -13.04 -5.79
CA PHE A 29 11.13 -13.24 -4.37
C PHE A 29 10.22 -14.32 -3.78
N ASP A 30 10.69 -14.97 -2.74
CA ASP A 30 9.90 -16.00 -2.06
C ASP A 30 8.76 -15.40 -1.25
N GLU A 31 9.04 -14.28 -0.58
CA GLU A 31 8.08 -13.59 0.28
C GLU A 31 8.16 -12.08 0.07
N VAL A 32 7.05 -11.41 0.34
CA VAL A 32 6.94 -9.95 0.30
C VAL A 32 6.50 -9.44 1.66
N ILE A 33 7.25 -8.46 2.18
CA ILE A 33 6.81 -7.67 3.33
C ILE A 33 6.10 -6.43 2.77
N VAL A 34 4.81 -6.32 3.05
CA VAL A 34 4.03 -5.14 2.69
C VAL A 34 4.07 -4.20 3.90
N ALA A 35 4.80 -3.11 3.78
CA ALA A 35 4.91 -2.12 4.84
C ALA A 35 3.84 -1.05 4.64
N VAL A 36 2.82 -1.09 5.51
CA VAL A 36 1.68 -0.15 5.46
C VAL A 36 2.08 1.13 6.18
N GLY A 37 2.50 2.12 5.40
CA GLY A 37 3.05 3.38 5.91
C GLY A 37 2.00 4.32 6.48
N SER A 38 2.49 5.35 7.17
CA SER A 38 1.61 6.32 7.86
C SER A 38 0.54 5.61 8.67
N ALA A 39 0.97 4.56 9.41
CA ALA A 39 0.04 3.65 10.08
C ALA A 39 -0.83 4.35 11.13
N GLN A 40 -0.32 5.44 11.73
CA GLN A 40 -1.04 6.22 12.74
C GLN A 40 -2.09 7.16 12.15
N LYS A 41 -2.05 7.39 10.82
CA LYS A 41 -2.93 8.37 10.17
C LYS A 41 -4.21 7.73 9.66
N SER A 42 -5.33 8.44 9.84
CA SER A 42 -6.62 8.07 9.30
C SER A 42 -7.55 9.28 9.30
N HIS A 43 -8.72 9.13 8.68
CA HIS A 43 -9.80 10.14 8.74
C HIS A 43 -9.40 11.52 8.16
N THR A 44 -8.55 11.51 7.12
CA THR A 44 -8.23 12.68 6.30
C THR A 44 -8.41 12.34 4.83
N PHE A 45 -8.40 13.33 3.96
CA PHE A 45 -8.49 13.06 2.52
C PHE A 45 -7.34 12.19 2.02
N THR A 46 -6.11 12.49 2.42
CA THR A 46 -4.93 11.75 1.95
C THR A 46 -4.75 10.40 2.65
N ASN A 47 -5.32 10.24 3.84
CA ASN A 47 -5.24 9.01 4.62
C ASN A 47 -6.61 8.72 5.26
N PRO A 48 -7.60 8.29 4.46
CA PRO A 48 -8.95 8.08 5.01
C PRO A 48 -9.10 6.83 5.88
N PHE A 49 -8.27 5.80 5.63
CA PHE A 49 -8.43 4.49 6.25
C PHE A 49 -7.39 4.22 7.32
N THR A 50 -7.80 3.55 8.40
CA THR A 50 -6.88 3.13 9.47
C THR A 50 -5.92 2.06 8.97
N ALA A 51 -4.83 1.82 9.71
CA ALA A 51 -3.90 0.73 9.39
C ALA A 51 -4.61 -0.63 9.38
N GLY A 52 -5.45 -0.90 10.38
CA GLY A 52 -6.19 -2.16 10.45
C GLY A 52 -7.12 -2.36 9.24
N GLU A 53 -7.81 -1.31 8.83
CA GLU A 53 -8.67 -1.37 7.64
C GLU A 53 -7.86 -1.65 6.38
N ARG A 54 -6.72 -1.00 6.24
CA ARG A 54 -5.84 -1.22 5.07
C ARG A 54 -5.24 -2.63 5.04
N ILE A 55 -4.87 -3.16 6.19
CA ILE A 55 -4.39 -4.55 6.30
C ILE A 55 -5.51 -5.51 5.84
N GLU A 56 -6.73 -5.30 6.30
CA GLU A 56 -7.87 -6.12 5.87
C GLU A 56 -8.08 -6.03 4.36
N MET A 57 -8.05 -4.82 3.80
CA MET A 57 -8.19 -4.60 2.35
C MET A 57 -7.10 -5.32 1.56
N ILE A 58 -5.85 -5.27 2.02
CA ILE A 58 -4.72 -5.95 1.35
C ILE A 58 -4.93 -7.45 1.36
N ARG A 59 -5.36 -8.02 2.48
CA ARG A 59 -5.63 -9.46 2.57
C ARG A 59 -6.77 -9.88 1.63
N LEU A 60 -7.86 -9.14 1.62
CA LEU A 60 -9.01 -9.43 0.75
C LEU A 60 -8.63 -9.34 -0.72
N GLY A 61 -7.98 -8.26 -1.12
CA GLY A 61 -7.58 -8.03 -2.51
C GLY A 61 -6.52 -9.03 -2.99
N ALA A 62 -5.56 -9.37 -2.14
CA ALA A 62 -4.55 -10.37 -2.46
C ALA A 62 -5.18 -11.75 -2.70
N ARG A 63 -6.13 -12.13 -1.85
CA ARG A 63 -6.87 -13.40 -2.02
C ARG A 63 -7.63 -13.42 -3.35
N GLU A 64 -8.34 -12.35 -3.66
CA GLU A 64 -9.06 -12.23 -4.94
C GLU A 64 -8.11 -12.25 -6.14
N ALA A 65 -6.94 -11.65 -6.02
CA ALA A 65 -5.92 -11.64 -7.08
C ALA A 65 -5.20 -13.00 -7.23
N GLY A 66 -5.53 -13.99 -6.42
CA GLY A 66 -4.87 -15.30 -6.46
C GLY A 66 -3.48 -15.33 -5.86
N ILE A 67 -3.16 -14.37 -5.00
CA ILE A 67 -1.87 -14.29 -4.31
C ILE A 67 -1.92 -15.21 -3.08
N ASP A 68 -0.88 -16.01 -2.93
CA ASP A 68 -0.72 -16.87 -1.75
C ASP A 68 -0.43 -16.01 -0.52
N LEU A 69 -1.40 -15.91 0.38
CA LEU A 69 -1.27 -15.09 1.59
C LEU A 69 -0.16 -15.56 2.53
N SER A 70 0.23 -16.83 2.46
CA SER A 70 1.34 -17.34 3.27
C SER A 70 2.68 -16.73 2.89
N ARG A 71 2.76 -16.13 1.70
CA ARG A 71 3.95 -15.44 1.19
C ARG A 71 3.96 -13.94 1.47
N LEU A 72 2.93 -13.43 2.14
CA LEU A 72 2.82 -12.02 2.51
C LEU A 72 3.00 -11.84 4.01
N ILE A 73 3.81 -10.85 4.36
CA ILE A 73 3.96 -10.38 5.74
C ILE A 73 3.54 -8.92 5.72
N ILE A 74 2.42 -8.60 6.36
CA ILE A 74 1.88 -7.23 6.33
C ILE A 74 2.19 -6.57 7.66
N VAL A 75 2.91 -5.45 7.61
CA VAL A 75 3.39 -4.76 8.81
C VAL A 75 2.97 -3.30 8.77
N PRO A 76 2.25 -2.81 9.79
CA PRO A 76 1.97 -1.38 9.90
C PRO A 76 3.22 -0.63 10.35
N VAL A 77 3.54 0.46 9.65
CA VAL A 77 4.72 1.28 9.93
C VAL A 77 4.28 2.73 10.15
N PRO A 78 4.33 3.22 11.39
CA PRO A 78 4.04 4.63 11.66
C PRO A 78 5.12 5.54 11.05
N ASP A 79 4.77 6.80 10.84
CA ASP A 79 5.75 7.79 10.39
C ASP A 79 6.76 8.09 11.50
N ILE A 80 7.96 8.47 11.08
CA ILE A 80 8.97 9.06 11.94
C ILE A 80 9.32 10.43 11.37
N GLU A 81 9.62 11.40 12.24
CA GLU A 81 9.76 12.80 11.83
C GLU A 81 10.91 13.05 10.85
N THR A 82 12.01 12.30 10.97
CA THR A 82 13.20 12.50 10.15
C THR A 82 13.29 11.47 9.05
N ASN A 83 13.12 11.91 7.80
CA ASN A 83 13.16 11.02 6.64
C ASN A 83 14.44 10.18 6.56
N TYR A 84 15.58 10.77 6.88
CA TYR A 84 16.87 10.10 6.75
C TYR A 84 16.96 8.81 7.58
N VAL A 85 16.31 8.76 8.73
CA VAL A 85 16.34 7.57 9.60
C VAL A 85 15.23 6.56 9.28
N TRP A 86 14.35 6.89 8.33
CA TRP A 86 13.21 6.03 8.02
C TRP A 86 13.60 4.60 7.62
N PRO A 87 14.66 4.36 6.81
CA PRO A 87 15.06 2.98 6.50
C PRO A 87 15.38 2.15 7.74
N ARG A 88 16.04 2.74 8.73
CA ARG A 88 16.36 2.06 9.99
C ARG A 88 15.12 1.83 10.84
N TRP A 89 14.19 2.77 10.80
CA TRP A 89 12.89 2.63 11.46
C TRP A 89 12.11 1.44 10.89
N VAL A 90 12.11 1.32 9.57
CA VAL A 90 11.47 0.18 8.89
C VAL A 90 12.13 -1.13 9.29
N GLU A 91 13.47 -1.19 9.31
CA GLU A 91 14.20 -2.38 9.77
C GLU A 91 13.81 -2.79 11.19
N LEU A 92 13.64 -1.80 12.07
CA LEU A 92 13.27 -2.07 13.45
C LEU A 92 11.91 -2.76 13.57
N LEU A 93 11.00 -2.45 12.65
CA LEU A 93 9.58 -2.87 12.73
C LEU A 93 9.26 -4.10 11.87
N THR A 94 10.14 -4.50 10.98
CA THR A 94 9.87 -5.57 10.01
C THR A 94 10.82 -6.74 10.18
N PRO A 95 10.42 -7.94 9.72
CA PRO A 95 11.41 -9.01 9.53
C PRO A 95 12.49 -8.60 8.53
N ARG A 96 13.60 -9.33 8.51
CA ARG A 96 14.70 -9.11 7.57
C ARG A 96 14.21 -9.16 6.12
N PHE A 97 14.66 -8.26 5.29
CA PHE A 97 14.41 -8.23 3.86
C PHE A 97 15.71 -8.04 3.08
N ASP A 98 15.73 -8.50 1.83
CA ASP A 98 16.92 -8.50 0.98
C ASP A 98 16.95 -7.30 0.03
N CYS A 99 15.79 -6.90 -0.47
CA CYS A 99 15.66 -5.78 -1.41
C CYS A 99 14.41 -4.98 -1.10
N VAL A 100 14.41 -3.74 -1.55
CA VAL A 100 13.22 -2.86 -1.52
C VAL A 100 12.71 -2.69 -2.94
N VAL A 101 11.41 -2.83 -3.13
CA VAL A 101 10.75 -2.61 -4.43
C VAL A 101 9.86 -1.39 -4.31
N SER A 102 10.18 -0.34 -5.03
CA SER A 102 9.43 0.91 -4.97
C SER A 102 9.68 1.78 -6.20
N GLY A 103 8.62 2.44 -6.66
CA GLY A 103 8.72 3.49 -7.67
C GLY A 103 8.68 4.91 -7.08
N ASN A 104 8.63 5.04 -5.76
CA ASN A 104 8.62 6.33 -5.09
C ASN A 104 10.06 6.89 -5.00
N PRO A 105 10.34 8.06 -5.63
CA PRO A 105 11.71 8.60 -5.66
C PRO A 105 12.34 8.81 -4.28
N LEU A 106 11.58 9.24 -3.29
CA LEU A 106 12.08 9.45 -1.93
C LEU A 106 12.48 8.12 -1.29
N VAL A 107 11.65 7.11 -1.39
CA VAL A 107 11.93 5.76 -0.86
C VAL A 107 13.18 5.19 -1.52
N VAL A 108 13.25 5.27 -2.85
CA VAL A 108 14.41 4.78 -3.63
C VAL A 108 15.68 5.47 -3.16
N GLN A 109 15.66 6.79 -3.04
CA GLN A 109 16.83 7.56 -2.62
C GLN A 109 17.29 7.19 -1.22
N LEU A 110 16.36 7.14 -0.25
CA LEU A 110 16.68 6.85 1.14
C LEU A 110 17.30 5.47 1.31
N PHE A 111 16.71 4.44 0.70
CA PHE A 111 17.24 3.08 0.84
C PHE A 111 18.57 2.90 0.11
N ARG A 112 18.75 3.54 -1.05
CA ARG A 112 20.04 3.50 -1.76
C ARG A 112 21.16 4.12 -0.94
N GLU A 113 20.90 5.22 -0.27
CA GLU A 113 21.91 5.87 0.59
C GLU A 113 22.35 4.96 1.74
N TYR A 114 21.51 4.08 2.21
CA TYR A 114 21.87 3.07 3.22
C TYR A 114 22.52 1.82 2.63
N GLY A 115 22.67 1.76 1.31
CA GLY A 115 23.30 0.61 0.66
C GLY A 115 22.37 -0.57 0.39
N TYR A 116 21.06 -0.39 0.48
CA TYR A 116 20.13 -1.45 0.16
C TYR A 116 20.05 -1.74 -1.33
N CYS A 117 19.77 -3.01 -1.65
CA CYS A 117 19.27 -3.36 -2.98
C CYS A 117 17.90 -2.71 -3.18
N VAL A 118 17.77 -1.88 -4.21
CA VAL A 118 16.50 -1.23 -4.55
C VAL A 118 16.16 -1.55 -6.00
N ILE A 119 14.96 -2.06 -6.21
CA ILE A 119 14.43 -2.39 -7.53
C ILE A 119 13.25 -1.45 -7.83
N GLU A 120 13.36 -0.72 -8.93
CA GLU A 120 12.27 0.10 -9.44
C GLU A 120 11.42 -0.75 -10.38
N PRO A 121 10.15 -1.03 -10.01
CA PRO A 121 9.31 -1.89 -10.83
C PRO A 121 8.79 -1.18 -12.08
N PRO A 122 8.24 -1.95 -13.06
CA PRO A 122 7.50 -1.33 -14.15
C PRO A 122 6.32 -0.51 -13.62
N MET A 123 5.94 0.51 -14.38
CA MET A 123 4.79 1.34 -14.04
C MET A 123 3.50 0.62 -14.52
N PHE A 124 2.78 0.00 -13.58
CA PHE A 124 1.53 -0.71 -13.87
C PHE A 124 0.38 0.28 -14.05
N ASP A 125 0.25 0.85 -15.26
CA ASP A 125 -0.83 1.78 -15.61
C ASP A 125 -1.07 2.88 -14.57
N ARG A 126 0.00 3.57 -14.14
CA ARG A 126 -0.09 4.63 -13.11
C ARG A 126 -1.02 5.77 -13.51
N SER A 127 -1.25 5.97 -14.80
CA SER A 127 -2.25 6.95 -15.27
C SER A 127 -3.67 6.55 -14.86
N VAL A 128 -3.92 5.26 -14.63
CA VAL A 128 -5.22 4.71 -14.25
C VAL A 128 -5.28 4.42 -12.75
N TYR A 129 -4.24 3.73 -12.22
CA TYR A 129 -4.24 3.22 -10.86
C TYR A 129 -3.38 4.11 -9.94
N THR A 130 -4.01 5.11 -9.33
CA THR A 130 -3.43 5.87 -8.23
C THR A 130 -4.45 6.00 -7.11
N ALA A 131 -3.98 5.98 -5.86
CA ALA A 131 -4.89 6.14 -4.73
C ALA A 131 -5.56 7.53 -4.73
N THR A 132 -4.85 8.56 -5.18
CA THR A 132 -5.41 9.91 -5.31
C THR A 132 -6.59 9.91 -6.27
N ARG A 133 -6.47 9.24 -7.41
CA ARG A 133 -7.56 9.13 -8.38
C ARG A 133 -8.75 8.38 -7.79
N VAL A 134 -8.48 7.26 -7.11
CA VAL A 134 -9.54 6.48 -6.47
C VAL A 134 -10.31 7.34 -5.47
N ARG A 135 -9.61 8.09 -4.62
CA ARG A 135 -10.26 8.95 -3.63
C ARG A 135 -11.08 10.07 -4.28
N ARG A 136 -10.60 10.66 -5.37
CA ARG A 136 -11.37 11.67 -6.12
C ARG A 136 -12.65 11.09 -6.70
N LEU A 137 -12.56 9.91 -7.30
CA LEU A 137 -13.74 9.23 -7.86
C LEU A 137 -14.72 8.83 -6.76
N MET A 138 -14.23 8.47 -5.57
CA MET A 138 -15.10 8.23 -4.42
C MET A 138 -15.91 9.47 -4.05
N LEU A 139 -15.28 10.64 -4.05
CA LEU A 139 -15.97 11.91 -3.80
C LEU A 139 -16.99 12.22 -4.89
N GLU A 140 -16.69 11.91 -6.13
CA GLU A 140 -17.60 12.09 -7.27
C GLU A 140 -18.72 11.05 -7.26
N GLY A 141 -18.57 9.96 -6.51
CA GLY A 141 -19.59 8.93 -6.36
C GLY A 141 -19.68 7.94 -7.50
N ARG A 142 -18.65 7.81 -8.34
CA ARG A 142 -18.71 6.89 -9.49
C ARG A 142 -17.33 6.46 -9.97
N GLY A 143 -17.25 5.21 -10.48
CA GLY A 143 -16.09 4.73 -11.20
C GLY A 143 -14.91 4.30 -10.35
N TRP A 144 -15.00 4.43 -9.04
CA TRP A 144 -13.90 4.05 -8.16
C TRP A 144 -13.83 2.54 -7.93
N GLU A 145 -14.96 1.84 -7.95
CA GLU A 145 -15.03 0.41 -7.67
C GLU A 145 -14.21 -0.41 -8.68
N GLU A 146 -14.19 0.03 -9.93
CA GLU A 146 -13.49 -0.67 -11.00
C GLU A 146 -11.97 -0.64 -10.86
N LEU A 147 -11.44 0.32 -10.10
CA LEU A 147 -10.02 0.45 -9.87
C LEU A 147 -9.51 -0.44 -8.73
N LEU A 148 -10.43 -1.04 -7.98
CA LEU A 148 -10.14 -1.91 -6.84
C LEU A 148 -10.57 -3.35 -7.13
N PRO A 149 -9.96 -4.35 -6.49
CA PRO A 149 -10.57 -5.66 -6.41
C PRO A 149 -11.98 -5.53 -5.82
N ARG A 150 -12.91 -6.35 -6.30
CA ARG A 150 -14.30 -6.29 -5.87
C ARG A 150 -14.43 -6.45 -4.36
N SER A 151 -13.66 -7.37 -3.77
CA SER A 151 -13.66 -7.61 -2.33
C SER A 151 -13.24 -6.36 -1.54
N VAL A 152 -12.30 -5.58 -2.07
CA VAL A 152 -11.87 -4.33 -1.46
C VAL A 152 -12.95 -3.27 -1.59
N ALA A 153 -13.55 -3.13 -2.77
CA ALA A 153 -14.66 -2.19 -2.98
C ALA A 153 -15.85 -2.50 -2.05
N ASP A 154 -16.21 -3.76 -1.93
CA ASP A 154 -17.28 -4.20 -1.04
C ASP A 154 -16.97 -3.89 0.43
N TYR A 155 -15.72 -4.10 0.84
CA TYR A 155 -15.27 -3.77 2.19
C TYR A 155 -15.35 -2.27 2.46
N VAL A 156 -14.88 -1.43 1.51
CA VAL A 156 -14.99 0.03 1.63
C VAL A 156 -16.43 0.47 1.84
N LYS A 157 -17.36 -0.13 1.07
CA LYS A 157 -18.80 0.16 1.23
C LYS A 157 -19.31 -0.27 2.60
N ARG A 158 -18.91 -1.45 3.05
CA ARG A 158 -19.35 -2.02 4.33
C ARG A 158 -18.95 -1.15 5.53
N ILE A 159 -17.74 -0.57 5.49
CA ILE A 159 -17.27 0.30 6.59
C ILE A 159 -17.70 1.75 6.44
N GLY A 160 -18.50 2.08 5.42
CA GLY A 160 -18.92 3.47 5.16
C GLY A 160 -17.77 4.37 4.72
N GLY A 161 -16.81 3.83 3.95
CA GLY A 161 -15.59 4.55 3.58
C GLY A 161 -15.81 5.78 2.74
N VAL A 162 -16.75 5.74 1.79
CA VAL A 162 -17.06 6.89 0.93
C VAL A 162 -17.71 8.02 1.75
N GLU A 163 -18.64 7.68 2.61
CA GLU A 163 -19.32 8.63 3.50
C GLU A 163 -18.32 9.28 4.45
N ARG A 164 -17.41 8.50 5.01
CA ARG A 164 -16.31 9.01 5.84
C ARG A 164 -15.49 10.04 5.07
N LEU A 165 -15.07 9.68 3.86
CA LEU A 165 -14.24 10.55 3.03
C LEU A 165 -14.92 11.88 2.75
N ARG A 166 -16.21 11.85 2.41
CA ARG A 166 -16.99 13.07 2.19
C ARG A 166 -17.09 13.95 3.43
N ARG A 167 -17.33 13.33 4.58
CA ARG A 167 -17.44 14.07 5.86
C ARG A 167 -16.12 14.74 6.24
N VAL A 168 -15.00 14.02 6.14
CA VAL A 168 -13.70 14.58 6.56
C VAL A 168 -13.17 15.63 5.57
N THR A 169 -13.67 15.64 4.34
CA THR A 169 -13.33 16.67 3.35
C THR A 169 -14.30 17.85 3.36
N GLY A 170 -15.40 17.73 4.09
CA GLY A 170 -16.43 18.75 4.12
C GLY A 170 -17.36 18.73 2.90
N GLU A 171 -17.39 17.64 2.14
CA GLU A 171 -18.24 17.46 0.94
C GLU A 171 -19.46 16.60 1.21
N ALA A 172 -19.81 16.45 2.46
CA ALA A 172 -20.97 15.67 2.86
C ALA A 172 -22.30 16.41 2.59
#